data_c509f49f8b11d250f04e6455e4a137eb
#
_entry.id   c509f49f8b11d250f04e6455e4a137eb
#
_cell.length_a   1.000
_cell.length_b   1.000
_cell.length_c   1.000
_cell.angle_alpha   90.00
_cell.angle_beta   90.00
_cell.angle_gamma   90.00
#
_symmetry.space_group_name_H-M   'P 1'
#
loop_
_entity.id
_entity.type
_entity.pdbx_description
1 polymer ?
#
loop_
_entity_poly.entity_id
_entity_poly.type
_entity_poly.pdbx_seq_one_letter_code
_entity_poly.pdbx_strand_id
1 'polypeptide(L)'
;MYKDKCGTGYENSTRAIFQGAGEYDIPIIEPTKITENNFIGFNEVLSSKQNNCGVHFFLEDYQFQRLWNTPDRYIEKLQNFNCVLSPDFSLYTDYPTALQIYNHYRKHWIGAYLQLYGIEVIPTICWSDEKSFEWCFDGEPLGGTVAVSSVGTQNRCLLYTSPSPRD
;
A
#
# COMPACT_ATOMS: atom_id res chain seq x y z
N MET A 1 7.93 -23.20 -3.76
CA MET A 1 7.81 -22.31 -4.93
C MET A 1 6.57 -22.73 -5.72
N TYR A 2 5.51 -21.96 -5.64
CA TYR A 2 4.30 -22.17 -6.43
C TYR A 2 4.62 -21.90 -7.89
N LYS A 3 4.54 -22.93 -8.73
CA LYS A 3 4.68 -22.74 -10.18
C LYS A 3 3.29 -22.49 -10.74
N ASP A 4 3.06 -21.28 -11.22
CA ASP A 4 1.89 -20.99 -12.03
C ASP A 4 1.88 -21.91 -13.25
N LYS A 5 0.95 -22.88 -13.25
CA LYS A 5 0.82 -23.86 -14.32
C LYS A 5 0.34 -23.24 -15.64
N CYS A 6 -0.18 -22.01 -15.58
CA CYS A 6 -0.66 -21.29 -16.76
C CYS A 6 0.39 -20.39 -17.42
N GLY A 7 1.51 -20.11 -16.76
CA GLY A 7 2.58 -19.25 -17.29
C GLY A 7 2.17 -17.78 -17.47
N THR A 8 1.04 -17.35 -16.91
CA THR A 8 0.45 -16.02 -17.14
C THR A 8 0.74 -15.01 -16.03
N GLY A 9 1.43 -15.42 -14.96
CA GLY A 9 1.78 -14.50 -13.86
C GLY A 9 0.56 -14.03 -13.05
N TYR A 10 -0.40 -14.93 -12.82
CA TYR A 10 -1.62 -14.62 -12.08
C TYR A 10 -1.31 -14.01 -10.70
N GLU A 11 -1.93 -12.87 -10.41
CA GLU A 11 -1.86 -12.18 -9.12
C GLU A 11 -0.41 -11.98 -8.60
N ASN A 12 0.53 -11.73 -9.50
CA ASN A 12 1.95 -11.51 -9.19
C ASN A 12 2.69 -12.69 -8.52
N SER A 13 2.04 -13.85 -8.38
CA SER A 13 2.61 -15.03 -7.71
C SER A 13 3.88 -15.58 -8.39
N THR A 14 4.09 -15.28 -9.66
CA THR A 14 5.31 -15.65 -10.39
C THR A 14 6.46 -14.67 -10.21
N ARG A 15 6.20 -13.45 -9.69
CA ARG A 15 7.23 -12.44 -9.44
C ARG A 15 7.87 -12.63 -8.08
N ALA A 16 7.06 -12.68 -7.03
CA ALA A 16 7.56 -12.89 -5.67
C ALA A 16 6.48 -13.48 -4.76
N ILE A 17 6.91 -14.31 -3.80
CA ILE A 17 6.13 -14.71 -2.64
C ILE A 17 6.94 -14.28 -1.43
N PHE A 18 6.34 -13.49 -0.56
CA PHE A 18 6.97 -12.94 0.63
C PHE A 18 6.63 -13.76 1.86
N GLN A 19 7.45 -13.64 2.89
CA GLN A 19 7.09 -14.07 4.23
C GLN A 19 5.88 -13.24 4.68
N GLY A 20 4.85 -13.91 5.18
CA GLY A 20 3.61 -13.30 5.64
C GLY A 20 3.54 -13.17 7.15
N ALA A 21 2.67 -12.30 7.61
CA ALA A 21 2.26 -12.11 8.99
C ALA A 21 0.75 -12.35 9.12
N GLY A 22 0.32 -12.76 10.34
CA GLY A 22 -1.08 -12.99 10.67
C GLY A 22 -1.68 -14.24 10.02
N GLU A 23 -3.00 -14.35 10.13
CA GLU A 23 -3.76 -15.50 9.63
C GLU A 23 -3.79 -15.56 8.09
N TYR A 24 -3.64 -14.41 7.43
CA TYR A 24 -3.80 -14.28 5.99
C TYR A 24 -2.48 -14.15 5.23
N ASP A 25 -1.34 -14.46 5.87
CA ASP A 25 -0.01 -14.39 5.27
C ASP A 25 0.26 -13.04 4.57
N ILE A 26 -0.12 -11.93 5.22
CA ILE A 26 0.08 -10.58 4.70
C ILE A 26 1.58 -10.29 4.58
N PRO A 27 2.10 -9.94 3.40
CA PRO A 27 3.52 -9.64 3.22
C PRO A 27 4.04 -8.57 4.17
N ILE A 28 5.21 -8.77 4.76
CA ILE A 28 5.80 -7.83 5.70
C ILE A 28 6.48 -6.70 4.93
N ILE A 29 6.21 -5.45 5.32
CA ILE A 29 6.94 -4.26 4.89
C ILE A 29 7.98 -3.94 5.96
N GLU A 30 9.24 -3.78 5.57
CA GLU A 30 10.31 -3.41 6.49
C GLU A 30 10.19 -1.94 6.92
N PRO A 31 10.55 -1.61 8.18
CA PRO A 31 10.44 -0.25 8.69
C PRO A 31 11.41 0.72 8.01
N THR A 32 10.95 1.92 7.72
CA THR A 32 11.79 3.05 7.32
C THR A 32 11.71 4.18 8.35
N LYS A 33 12.75 5.01 8.42
CA LYS A 33 12.79 6.21 9.26
C LYS A 33 12.81 7.49 8.43
N ILE A 34 12.66 7.37 7.11
CA ILE A 34 12.63 8.54 6.24
C ILE A 34 11.42 9.43 6.58
N THR A 35 11.62 10.73 6.56
CA THR A 35 10.56 11.72 6.70
C THR A 35 10.52 12.55 5.42
N GLU A 36 9.36 12.65 4.81
CA GLU A 36 9.10 13.43 3.61
C GLU A 36 7.85 14.29 3.82
N ASN A 37 7.90 15.54 3.35
CA ASN A 37 6.78 16.47 3.47
C ASN A 37 6.25 16.95 2.10
N ASN A 38 6.91 16.57 1.03
CA ASN A 38 6.53 16.92 -0.32
C ASN A 38 6.21 15.65 -1.11
N PHE A 39 4.99 15.54 -1.60
CA PHE A 39 4.53 14.36 -2.32
C PHE A 39 3.84 14.73 -3.62
N ILE A 40 3.95 13.85 -4.60
CA ILE A 40 3.11 13.86 -5.81
C ILE A 40 2.24 12.60 -5.86
N GLY A 41 1.12 12.68 -6.57
CA GLY A 41 0.27 11.54 -6.81
C GLY A 41 0.90 10.52 -7.76
N PHE A 42 0.66 9.24 -7.54
CA PHE A 42 1.16 8.19 -8.46
C PHE A 42 0.71 8.38 -9.91
N ASN A 43 -0.44 9.02 -10.14
CA ASN A 43 -0.94 9.35 -11.46
C ASN A 43 0.01 10.28 -12.25
N GLU A 44 0.82 11.08 -11.56
CA GLU A 44 1.78 12.02 -12.15
C GLU A 44 3.19 11.45 -12.33
N VAL A 45 3.50 10.31 -11.73
CA VAL A 45 4.85 9.72 -11.68
C VAL A 45 5.51 9.64 -13.07
N LEU A 46 4.79 9.19 -14.10
CA LEU A 46 5.37 9.02 -15.44
C LEU A 46 5.62 10.34 -16.17
N SER A 47 4.85 11.37 -15.88
CA SER A 47 4.96 12.69 -16.54
C SER A 47 5.82 13.68 -15.77
N SER A 48 6.02 13.45 -14.46
CA SER A 48 6.79 14.34 -13.59
C SER A 48 8.25 14.43 -13.99
N LYS A 49 8.76 15.66 -13.99
CA LYS A 49 10.19 15.98 -14.04
C LYS A 49 10.79 16.18 -12.64
N GLN A 50 9.94 16.33 -11.63
CA GLN A 50 10.34 16.49 -10.24
C GLN A 50 10.46 15.12 -9.58
N ASN A 51 11.61 14.85 -8.98
CA ASN A 51 11.90 13.59 -8.31
C ASN A 51 12.30 13.76 -6.84
N ASN A 52 12.61 15.00 -6.42
CA ASN A 52 12.99 15.31 -5.04
C ASN A 52 11.75 15.42 -4.15
N CYS A 53 10.97 14.36 -4.09
CA CYS A 53 9.72 14.25 -3.34
C CYS A 53 9.34 12.78 -3.16
N GLY A 54 8.35 12.52 -2.33
CA GLY A 54 7.70 11.22 -2.20
C GLY A 54 6.57 11.02 -3.22
N VAL A 55 6.11 9.78 -3.31
CA VAL A 55 4.94 9.40 -4.12
C VAL A 55 3.84 8.89 -3.20
N HIS A 56 2.61 9.43 -3.34
CA HIS A 56 1.45 8.98 -2.58
C HIS A 56 0.40 8.31 -3.47
N PHE A 57 -0.48 7.52 -2.84
CA PHE A 57 -1.59 6.81 -3.48
C PHE A 57 -2.96 7.21 -2.92
N PHE A 58 -3.08 8.37 -2.29
CA PHE A 58 -4.35 8.92 -1.83
C PHE A 58 -5.17 9.43 -3.03
N LEU A 59 -5.56 8.47 -3.85
CA LEU A 59 -6.23 8.61 -5.15
C LEU A 59 -7.31 7.53 -5.25
N GLU A 60 -8.16 7.62 -6.25
CA GLU A 60 -9.08 6.53 -6.58
C GLU A 60 -8.31 5.28 -7.05
N ASP A 61 -8.70 4.09 -6.57
CA ASP A 61 -8.01 2.81 -6.81
C ASP A 61 -7.68 2.56 -8.29
N TYR A 62 -8.57 2.93 -9.22
CA TYR A 62 -8.37 2.73 -10.65
C TYR A 62 -7.13 3.47 -11.20
N GLN A 63 -6.71 4.57 -10.55
CA GLN A 63 -5.57 5.38 -11.00
C GLN A 63 -4.24 4.67 -10.77
N PHE A 64 -4.17 3.77 -9.78
CA PHE A 64 -2.96 3.01 -9.46
C PHE A 64 -3.10 1.49 -9.57
N GLN A 65 -4.28 0.97 -9.95
CA GLN A 65 -4.48 -0.46 -10.25
C GLN A 65 -3.42 -1.00 -11.25
N ARG A 66 -2.95 -0.15 -12.15
CA ARG A 66 -1.89 -0.47 -13.12
C ARG A 66 -0.54 -0.83 -12.47
N LEU A 67 -0.26 -0.33 -11.25
CA LEU A 67 0.95 -0.73 -10.51
C LEU A 67 0.84 -2.18 -10.05
N TRP A 68 -0.33 -2.62 -9.59
CA TRP A 68 -0.58 -4.01 -9.28
C TRP A 68 -0.46 -4.92 -10.50
N ASN A 69 -1.03 -4.50 -11.63
CA ASN A 69 -1.07 -5.30 -12.85
C ASN A 69 0.32 -5.47 -13.50
N THR A 70 1.15 -4.45 -13.46
CA THR A 70 2.47 -4.43 -14.11
C THR A 70 3.51 -3.67 -13.29
N PRO A 71 3.86 -4.16 -12.08
CA PRO A 71 4.75 -3.43 -11.17
C PRO A 71 6.12 -3.14 -11.77
N ASP A 72 6.68 -4.08 -12.53
CA ASP A 72 8.02 -3.96 -13.13
C ASP A 72 8.17 -2.70 -13.99
N ARG A 73 7.10 -2.27 -14.63
CA ARG A 73 7.09 -1.08 -15.50
C ARG A 73 7.42 0.21 -14.74
N TYR A 74 7.20 0.24 -13.43
CA TYR A 74 7.32 1.44 -12.61
C TYR A 74 8.57 1.48 -11.76
N ILE A 75 9.28 0.35 -11.60
CA ILE A 75 10.45 0.24 -10.71
C ILE A 75 11.49 1.31 -11.01
N GLU A 76 12.02 1.36 -12.24
CA GLU A 76 13.05 2.31 -12.63
C GLU A 76 12.65 3.76 -12.37
N LYS A 77 11.38 4.08 -12.61
CA LYS A 77 10.88 5.43 -12.39
C LYS A 77 10.72 5.75 -10.91
N LEU A 78 10.21 4.81 -10.11
CA LEU A 78 9.98 4.99 -8.69
C LEU A 78 11.29 5.06 -7.89
N GLN A 79 12.35 4.40 -8.35
CA GLN A 79 13.70 4.48 -7.75
C GLN A 79 14.28 5.90 -7.75
N ASN A 80 13.77 6.81 -8.58
CA ASN A 80 14.24 8.20 -8.63
C ASN A 80 13.57 9.11 -7.59
N PHE A 81 12.56 8.64 -6.86
CA PHE A 81 11.88 9.41 -5.82
C PHE A 81 12.50 9.14 -4.44
N ASN A 82 12.33 10.09 -3.50
CA ASN A 82 12.87 9.96 -2.15
C ASN A 82 12.26 8.79 -1.38
N CYS A 83 10.97 8.58 -1.55
CA CYS A 83 10.22 7.47 -0.98
C CYS A 83 8.89 7.26 -1.73
N VAL A 84 8.26 6.13 -1.45
CA VAL A 84 6.96 5.76 -2.01
C VAL A 84 6.06 5.30 -0.86
N LEU A 85 4.84 5.80 -0.76
CA LEU A 85 3.87 5.23 0.17
C LEU A 85 3.42 3.86 -0.35
N SER A 86 3.03 2.94 0.52
CA SER A 86 2.35 1.73 0.06
C SER A 86 0.95 2.10 -0.48
N PRO A 87 0.48 1.45 -1.57
CA PRO A 87 -0.80 1.82 -2.19
C PRO A 87 -1.97 1.71 -1.24
N ASP A 88 -2.80 2.75 -1.19
CA ASP A 88 -3.96 2.84 -0.31
C ASP A 88 -5.21 2.25 -0.97
N PHE A 89 -5.20 0.94 -1.25
CA PHE A 89 -6.39 0.24 -1.76
C PHE A 89 -7.54 0.33 -0.77
N SER A 90 -8.71 0.70 -1.27
CA SER A 90 -9.90 0.99 -0.47
C SER A 90 -10.37 -0.18 0.39
N LEU A 91 -10.61 0.10 1.67
CA LEU A 91 -11.18 -0.82 2.65
C LEU A 91 -12.59 -0.35 3.06
N TYR A 92 -13.50 -0.20 2.10
CA TYR A 92 -14.86 0.25 2.39
C TYR A 92 -15.61 -0.74 3.27
N THR A 93 -16.38 -0.24 4.22
CA THR A 93 -17.15 -1.06 5.18
C THR A 93 -18.25 -1.89 4.53
N ASP A 94 -18.72 -1.52 3.35
CA ASP A 94 -19.69 -2.25 2.53
C ASP A 94 -19.05 -3.26 1.58
N TYR A 95 -17.70 -3.32 1.52
CA TYR A 95 -17.02 -4.38 0.78
C TYR A 95 -17.09 -5.72 1.55
N PRO A 96 -17.22 -6.84 0.85
CA PRO A 96 -17.01 -8.14 1.46
C PRO A 96 -15.64 -8.22 2.15
N THR A 97 -15.57 -8.81 3.35
CA THR A 97 -14.32 -8.93 4.13
C THR A 97 -13.18 -9.53 3.31
N ALA A 98 -13.48 -10.56 2.49
CA ALA A 98 -12.49 -11.17 1.61
C ALA A 98 -11.86 -10.17 0.63
N LEU A 99 -12.63 -9.22 0.10
CA LEU A 99 -12.11 -8.17 -0.77
C LEU A 99 -11.26 -7.17 0.00
N GLN A 100 -11.66 -6.83 1.22
CA GLN A 100 -10.88 -5.94 2.08
C GLN A 100 -9.52 -6.56 2.42
N ILE A 101 -9.48 -7.84 2.83
CA ILE A 101 -8.25 -8.59 3.11
C ILE A 101 -7.38 -8.68 1.84
N TYR A 102 -7.98 -8.94 0.67
CA TYR A 102 -7.25 -8.96 -0.59
C TYR A 102 -6.65 -7.59 -0.93
N ASN A 103 -7.35 -6.49 -0.67
CA ASN A 103 -6.83 -5.14 -0.87
C ASN A 103 -5.65 -4.85 0.08
N HIS A 104 -5.74 -5.28 1.33
CA HIS A 104 -4.66 -5.20 2.30
C HIS A 104 -3.45 -6.04 1.86
N TYR A 105 -3.66 -7.27 1.40
CA TYR A 105 -2.61 -8.12 0.82
C TYR A 105 -1.90 -7.43 -0.36
N ARG A 106 -2.65 -6.87 -1.31
CA ARG A 106 -2.07 -6.18 -2.49
C ARG A 106 -1.22 -4.98 -2.10
N LYS A 107 -1.70 -4.17 -1.14
CA LYS A 107 -0.95 -3.05 -0.57
C LYS A 107 0.41 -3.49 -0.07
N HIS A 108 0.41 -4.51 0.76
CA HIS A 108 1.61 -5.05 1.38
C HIS A 108 2.54 -5.73 0.38
N TRP A 109 1.98 -6.51 -0.54
CA TRP A 109 2.77 -7.14 -1.58
C TRP A 109 3.54 -6.12 -2.43
N ILE A 110 2.88 -5.04 -2.84
CA ILE A 110 3.53 -3.96 -3.60
C ILE A 110 4.61 -3.29 -2.75
N GLY A 111 4.32 -2.96 -1.50
CA GLY A 111 5.32 -2.37 -0.59
C GLY A 111 6.58 -3.22 -0.47
N ALA A 112 6.42 -4.50 -0.14
CA ALA A 112 7.54 -5.44 -0.04
C ALA A 112 8.25 -5.63 -1.39
N TYR A 113 7.51 -5.65 -2.50
CA TYR A 113 8.08 -5.77 -3.84
C TYR A 113 8.95 -4.57 -4.22
N LEU A 114 8.49 -3.35 -3.93
CA LEU A 114 9.28 -2.14 -4.16
C LEU A 114 10.57 -2.14 -3.32
N GLN A 115 10.51 -2.63 -2.08
CA GLN A 115 11.69 -2.75 -1.20
C GLN A 115 12.75 -3.71 -1.75
N LEU A 116 12.39 -4.76 -2.50
CA LEU A 116 13.36 -5.63 -3.18
C LEU A 116 14.26 -4.86 -4.16
N TYR A 117 13.77 -3.75 -4.69
CA TYR A 117 14.51 -2.89 -5.63
C TYR A 117 15.17 -1.69 -4.96
N GLY A 118 15.25 -1.69 -3.62
CA GLY A 118 15.91 -0.63 -2.85
C GLY A 118 15.11 0.67 -2.79
N ILE A 119 13.80 0.63 -3.04
CA ILE A 119 12.91 1.78 -2.90
C ILE A 119 12.51 1.93 -1.44
N GLU A 120 12.67 3.13 -0.88
CA GLU A 120 12.20 3.46 0.46
C GLU A 120 10.67 3.49 0.47
N VAL A 121 10.05 2.60 1.26
CA VAL A 121 8.59 2.49 1.35
C VAL A 121 8.12 2.93 2.73
N ILE A 122 7.20 3.89 2.76
CA ILE A 122 6.47 4.29 3.96
C ILE A 122 5.12 3.58 3.93
N PRO A 123 4.81 2.71 4.90
CA PRO A 123 3.53 2.01 4.96
C PRO A 123 2.36 3.00 5.14
N THR A 124 1.29 2.78 4.42
CA THR A 124 0.02 3.50 4.61
C THR A 124 -0.88 2.66 5.51
N ILE A 125 -1.19 3.18 6.68
CA ILE A 125 -2.08 2.52 7.64
C ILE A 125 -3.53 2.86 7.30
N CYS A 126 -4.36 1.86 7.11
CA CYS A 126 -5.78 2.00 6.88
C CYS A 126 -6.56 0.82 7.49
N TRP A 127 -7.81 1.07 7.84
CA TRP A 127 -8.73 0.08 8.41
C TRP A 127 -10.15 0.38 7.92
N SER A 128 -11.09 -0.57 8.07
CA SER A 128 -12.50 -0.35 7.75
C SER A 128 -13.35 -0.14 9.00
N ASP A 129 -13.59 -1.15 9.77
CA ASP A 129 -14.34 -1.11 11.03
C ASP A 129 -13.55 -1.84 12.14
N GLU A 130 -14.13 -1.97 13.34
CA GLU A 130 -13.48 -2.64 14.46
C GLU A 130 -13.09 -4.09 14.15
N LYS A 131 -13.83 -4.79 13.30
CA LYS A 131 -13.51 -6.18 12.92
C LYS A 131 -12.24 -6.25 12.07
N SER A 132 -11.96 -5.20 11.31
CA SER A 132 -10.74 -5.14 10.50
C SER A 132 -9.48 -5.06 11.34
N PHE A 133 -9.57 -4.66 12.62
CA PHE A 133 -8.41 -4.60 13.52
C PHE A 133 -7.76 -5.97 13.78
N GLU A 134 -8.48 -7.05 13.53
CA GLU A 134 -7.96 -8.41 13.66
C GLU A 134 -6.85 -8.72 12.62
N TRP A 135 -6.81 -7.97 11.51
CA TRP A 135 -5.88 -8.25 10.41
C TRP A 135 -5.26 -7.00 9.75
N CYS A 136 -5.86 -5.81 9.89
CA CYS A 136 -5.43 -4.62 9.12
C CYS A 136 -4.05 -4.07 9.53
N PHE A 137 -3.47 -4.57 10.60
CA PHE A 137 -2.11 -4.26 11.06
C PHE A 137 -1.12 -5.39 10.80
N ASP A 138 -1.57 -6.52 10.25
CA ASP A 138 -0.67 -7.60 9.86
C ASP A 138 0.29 -7.11 8.76
N GLY A 139 1.55 -7.48 8.90
CA GLY A 139 2.60 -7.08 7.96
C GLY A 139 3.10 -5.63 8.11
N GLU A 140 2.47 -4.82 8.97
CA GLU A 140 2.95 -3.46 9.23
C GLU A 140 4.18 -3.47 10.16
N PRO A 141 5.19 -2.62 9.88
CA PRO A 141 6.41 -2.59 10.69
C PRO A 141 6.20 -1.88 12.02
N LEU A 142 6.94 -2.32 13.04
CA LEU A 142 7.02 -1.63 14.32
C LEU A 142 8.18 -0.63 14.33
N GLY A 143 7.93 0.58 14.85
CA GLY A 143 8.98 1.57 15.11
C GLY A 143 9.51 2.30 13.88
N GLY A 144 8.72 2.37 12.81
CA GLY A 144 9.02 3.12 11.58
C GLY A 144 8.14 4.35 11.38
N THR A 145 8.38 5.06 10.27
CA THR A 145 7.49 6.10 9.75
C THR A 145 6.32 5.45 9.06
N VAL A 146 5.12 5.96 9.31
CA VAL A 146 3.87 5.50 8.66
C VAL A 146 3.11 6.70 8.10
N ALA A 147 2.28 6.45 7.10
CA ALA A 147 1.36 7.43 6.56
C ALA A 147 -0.09 7.06 6.89
N VAL A 148 -0.91 8.05 7.18
CA VAL A 148 -2.35 7.90 7.39
C VAL A 148 -3.07 8.96 6.58
N SER A 149 -4.09 8.58 5.83
CA SER A 149 -4.91 9.51 5.06
C SER A 149 -6.19 9.87 5.79
N SER A 150 -6.57 11.15 5.70
CA SER A 150 -7.92 11.60 6.02
C SER A 150 -8.83 11.68 4.80
N VAL A 151 -8.33 11.39 3.59
CA VAL A 151 -9.11 11.36 2.35
C VAL A 151 -10.11 10.22 2.41
N GLY A 152 -11.39 10.52 2.12
CA GLY A 152 -12.47 9.54 2.18
C GLY A 152 -13.11 9.38 3.56
N THR A 153 -12.51 9.89 4.62
CA THR A 153 -13.05 9.78 5.98
C THR A 153 -14.30 10.65 6.21
N GLN A 154 -14.54 11.64 5.36
CA GLN A 154 -15.69 12.55 5.47
C GLN A 154 -16.99 12.01 4.86
N ASN A 155 -16.94 10.95 4.04
CA ASN A 155 -18.09 10.37 3.37
C ASN A 155 -18.19 8.87 3.65
N ARG A 156 -18.77 8.51 4.80
CA ARG A 156 -19.15 7.13 5.20
C ARG A 156 -18.06 6.12 5.50
N CYS A 157 -16.80 6.42 5.32
CA CYS A 157 -15.72 5.54 5.74
C CYS A 157 -14.99 6.17 6.91
N LEU A 158 -15.12 5.58 8.08
CA LEU A 158 -14.02 5.47 9.03
C LEU A 158 -13.63 6.64 9.89
N LEU A 159 -14.35 7.71 9.98
CA LEU A 159 -14.06 8.72 10.99
C LEU A 159 -14.58 8.40 12.39
N TYR A 160 -14.93 7.16 12.63
CA TYR A 160 -15.39 6.77 13.96
C TYR A 160 -14.28 6.44 14.93
N THR A 161 -13.03 6.50 14.54
CA THR A 161 -11.97 5.98 15.39
C THR A 161 -10.87 6.95 15.72
N SER A 162 -10.91 8.15 15.18
CA SER A 162 -10.12 9.23 15.73
C SER A 162 -11.03 10.12 16.58
N PRO A 163 -11.00 10.03 17.90
CA PRO A 163 -11.66 11.02 18.73
C PRO A 163 -11.07 12.37 18.35
N SER A 164 -11.94 13.30 17.97
CA SER A 164 -11.54 14.68 17.72
C SER A 164 -10.81 15.19 18.97
N PRO A 165 -9.66 15.86 18.86
CA PRO A 165 -8.99 16.46 20.01
C PRO A 165 -9.77 17.60 20.66
N ARG A 166 -11.06 17.72 20.39
CA ARG A 166 -11.91 18.84 20.84
C ARG A 166 -13.17 18.43 21.56
N ASP A 167 -13.28 17.18 22.00
CA ASP A 167 -14.36 16.78 22.90
C ASP A 167 -13.78 16.45 24.28
#